data_aafcb6a26d9d91ada18cc79f374e9428
#
_entry.id   aafcb6a26d9d91ada18cc79f374e9428
#
_cell.length_a   1.000
_cell.length_b   1.000
_cell.length_c   1.000
_cell.angle_alpha   90.00
_cell.angle_beta   90.00
_cell.angle_gamma   90.00
#
_symmetry.space_group_name_H-M   'P 1'
#
loop_
_entity.id
_entity.type
_entity.pdbx_description
1 polymer ?
#
loop_
_entity_poly.entity_id
_entity_poly.type
_entity_poly.pdbx_seq_one_letter_code
_entity_poly.pdbx_strand_id
1 'polypeptide(L)'
;MADVEQFVRALRNRLRSGATLRRLAQKATTYADAQAFAKKAGEELFATLNRMGDISQIPQDELSEILTAMLRETHLEVSRVCRRVQANINEIAGLDGLGVLEPEFNQERAGSIATAITDSAQDVAPEYIRNLIVNNSVSNVDESIRRNSSAHESMGLKVHIVRKYDHVGLHDGKEDCQWCLDREGDWTDYAEALADGAFERHPGCGCLITYEVGKTRTWQNRAGGWQNL
;
A
#
# COMPACT_ATOMS: atom_id res chain seq x y z
N MET A 1 20.26 2.16 -24.93
CA MET A 1 18.91 1.97 -24.37
C MET A 1 18.99 0.88 -23.33
N ALA A 2 18.67 1.18 -22.09
CA ALA A 2 18.55 0.17 -21.06
C ALA A 2 17.34 -0.73 -21.40
N ASP A 3 17.47 -2.03 -21.20
CA ASP A 3 16.36 -2.96 -21.46
C ASP A 3 15.36 -2.88 -20.29
N VAL A 4 14.30 -2.07 -20.45
CA VAL A 4 13.21 -1.92 -19.46
C VAL A 4 12.71 -3.28 -19.00
N GLU A 5 12.56 -4.24 -19.91
CA GLU A 5 12.09 -5.60 -19.60
C GLU A 5 13.08 -6.33 -18.69
N GLN A 6 14.38 -6.10 -18.80
CA GLN A 6 15.39 -6.69 -17.92
C GLN A 6 15.21 -6.23 -16.48
N PHE A 7 14.98 -4.92 -16.24
CA PHE A 7 14.78 -4.38 -14.89
C PHE A 7 13.45 -4.84 -14.29
N VAL A 8 12.39 -4.82 -15.07
CA VAL A 8 11.07 -5.33 -14.65
C VAL A 8 11.15 -6.81 -14.29
N ARG A 9 11.85 -7.62 -15.09
CA ARG A 9 12.06 -9.06 -14.84
C ARG A 9 12.88 -9.29 -13.57
N ALA A 10 13.95 -8.51 -13.37
CA ALA A 10 14.76 -8.58 -12.16
C ALA A 10 13.93 -8.26 -10.91
N LEU A 11 13.13 -7.19 -10.94
CA LEU A 11 12.24 -6.83 -9.86
C LEU A 11 11.18 -7.92 -9.62
N ARG A 12 10.50 -8.38 -10.67
CA ARG A 12 9.49 -9.45 -10.58
C ARG A 12 10.03 -10.70 -9.90
N ASN A 13 11.23 -11.12 -10.27
CA ASN A 13 11.88 -12.26 -9.65
C ASN A 13 12.12 -12.03 -8.15
N ARG A 14 12.54 -10.83 -7.75
CA ARG A 14 12.75 -10.49 -6.33
C ARG A 14 11.45 -10.45 -5.55
N LEU A 15 10.39 -9.87 -6.12
CA LEU A 15 9.08 -9.80 -5.50
C LEU A 15 8.48 -11.20 -5.26
N ARG A 16 8.67 -12.13 -6.20
CA ARG A 16 8.08 -13.48 -6.15
C ARG A 16 8.94 -14.54 -5.47
N SER A 17 10.26 -14.46 -5.64
CA SER A 17 11.18 -15.50 -5.14
C SER A 17 11.92 -15.10 -3.87
N GLY A 18 11.94 -13.82 -3.50
CA GLY A 18 12.55 -13.34 -2.27
C GLY A 18 11.98 -14.03 -1.03
N ALA A 19 12.83 -14.69 -0.22
CA ALA A 19 12.37 -15.49 0.92
C ALA A 19 11.48 -14.69 1.89
N THR A 20 11.86 -13.45 2.16
CA THR A 20 11.10 -12.55 3.06
C THR A 20 9.74 -12.20 2.47
N LEU A 21 9.67 -11.76 1.21
CA LEU A 21 8.41 -11.38 0.55
C LEU A 21 7.49 -12.59 0.39
N ARG A 22 8.04 -13.74 0.00
CA ARG A 22 7.26 -14.97 -0.09
C ARG A 22 6.65 -15.35 1.26
N ARG A 23 7.42 -15.25 2.37
CA ARG A 23 6.92 -15.50 3.72
C ARG A 23 5.82 -14.50 4.12
N LEU A 24 6.02 -13.20 3.89
CA LEU A 24 5.02 -12.18 4.16
C LEU A 24 3.75 -12.44 3.34
N ALA A 25 3.89 -12.68 2.04
CA ALA A 25 2.77 -13.00 1.18
C ALA A 25 2.00 -14.24 1.65
N GLN A 26 2.67 -15.33 2.01
CA GLN A 26 2.01 -16.57 2.45
C GLN A 26 1.26 -16.42 3.77
N LYS A 27 1.76 -15.58 4.69
CA LYS A 27 1.19 -15.37 6.02
C LYS A 27 0.14 -14.26 6.07
N ALA A 28 0.03 -13.46 5.02
CA ALA A 28 -0.88 -12.32 5.03
C ALA A 28 -2.35 -12.78 5.13
N THR A 29 -2.99 -12.41 6.22
CA THR A 29 -4.41 -12.64 6.52
C THR A 29 -5.13 -11.35 6.87
N THR A 30 -4.40 -10.27 7.15
CA THR A 30 -4.91 -8.96 7.52
C THR A 30 -4.34 -7.87 6.62
N TYR A 31 -4.97 -6.70 6.60
CA TYR A 31 -4.42 -5.55 5.90
C TYR A 31 -3.12 -5.01 6.52
N ALA A 32 -2.89 -5.24 7.82
CA ALA A 32 -1.59 -4.97 8.44
C ALA A 32 -0.47 -5.82 7.81
N ASP A 33 -0.74 -7.10 7.54
CA ASP A 33 0.20 -7.97 6.84
C ASP A 33 0.42 -7.53 5.40
N ALA A 34 -0.65 -7.10 4.70
CA ALA A 34 -0.55 -6.57 3.34
C ALA A 34 0.30 -5.30 3.30
N GLN A 35 0.17 -4.41 4.28
CA GLN A 35 1.03 -3.22 4.38
C GLN A 35 2.49 -3.57 4.66
N ALA A 36 2.77 -4.55 5.52
CA ALA A 36 4.13 -5.03 5.75
C ALA A 36 4.74 -5.62 4.46
N PHE A 37 3.95 -6.35 3.68
CA PHE A 37 4.36 -6.83 2.35
C PHE A 37 4.62 -5.66 1.40
N ALA A 38 3.71 -4.68 1.30
CA ALA A 38 3.83 -3.53 0.41
C ALA A 38 5.04 -2.65 0.74
N LYS A 39 5.32 -2.39 2.03
CA LYS A 39 6.55 -1.71 2.48
C LYS A 39 7.78 -2.45 1.95
N LYS A 40 7.85 -3.76 2.16
CA LYS A 40 9.00 -4.57 1.71
C LYS A 40 9.10 -4.63 0.18
N ALA A 41 8.00 -4.69 -0.53
CA ALA A 41 7.98 -4.66 -2.00
C ALA A 41 8.52 -3.31 -2.54
N GLY A 42 8.12 -2.20 -1.94
CA GLY A 42 8.68 -0.88 -2.27
C GLY A 42 10.19 -0.78 -2.00
N GLU A 43 10.67 -1.35 -0.89
CA GLU A 43 12.11 -1.43 -0.59
C GLU A 43 12.88 -2.25 -1.64
N GLU A 44 12.31 -3.36 -2.12
CA GLU A 44 12.95 -4.16 -3.17
C GLU A 44 12.96 -3.44 -4.53
N LEU A 45 11.91 -2.63 -4.83
CA LEU A 45 11.92 -1.77 -5.99
C LEU A 45 13.06 -0.75 -5.88
N PHE A 46 13.14 -0.01 -4.78
CA PHE A 46 14.21 0.96 -4.53
C PHE A 46 15.60 0.31 -4.60
N ALA A 47 15.79 -0.85 -3.97
CA ALA A 47 17.04 -1.59 -4.03
C ALA A 47 17.37 -2.08 -5.45
N THR A 48 16.37 -2.35 -6.29
CA THR A 48 16.58 -2.71 -7.69
C THR A 48 17.00 -1.50 -8.50
N LEU A 49 16.35 -0.35 -8.28
CA LEU A 49 16.70 0.93 -8.90
C LEU A 49 18.18 1.30 -8.60
N ASN A 50 18.60 1.21 -7.34
CA ASN A 50 19.99 1.51 -6.94
C ASN A 50 21.04 0.60 -7.59
N ARG A 51 20.66 -0.59 -8.04
CA ARG A 51 21.57 -1.52 -8.75
C ARG A 51 21.69 -1.23 -10.23
N MET A 52 20.89 -0.34 -10.76
CA MET A 52 21.03 0.14 -12.15
C MET A 52 22.29 0.99 -12.32
N GLY A 53 22.96 1.35 -11.23
CA GLY A 53 24.09 2.27 -11.21
C GLY A 53 23.64 3.70 -10.97
N ASP A 54 24.39 4.65 -11.52
CA ASP A 54 24.05 6.07 -11.37
C ASP A 54 22.86 6.44 -12.25
N ILE A 55 21.67 6.51 -11.62
CA ILE A 55 20.42 6.83 -12.32
C ILE A 55 20.41 8.25 -12.93
N SER A 56 21.29 9.15 -12.48
CA SER A 56 21.42 10.49 -13.06
C SER A 56 22.01 10.49 -14.48
N GLN A 57 22.62 9.38 -14.89
CA GLN A 57 23.17 9.19 -16.24
C GLN A 57 22.16 8.57 -17.21
N ILE A 58 20.99 8.14 -16.73
CA ILE A 58 19.93 7.59 -17.57
C ILE A 58 19.11 8.76 -18.14
N PRO A 59 18.82 8.81 -19.45
CA PRO A 59 17.91 9.80 -20.01
C PRO A 59 16.58 9.85 -19.26
N GLN A 60 16.06 11.05 -19.02
CA GLN A 60 14.90 11.27 -18.18
C GLN A 60 13.65 10.51 -18.64
N ASP A 61 13.40 10.48 -19.94
CA ASP A 61 12.29 9.74 -20.55
C ASP A 61 12.44 8.23 -20.35
N GLU A 62 13.64 7.70 -20.56
CA GLU A 62 13.94 6.28 -20.36
C GLU A 62 13.81 5.88 -18.87
N LEU A 63 14.32 6.71 -17.94
CA LEU A 63 14.21 6.48 -16.50
C LEU A 63 12.72 6.51 -16.06
N SER A 64 11.95 7.45 -16.59
CA SER A 64 10.51 7.56 -16.32
C SER A 64 9.75 6.31 -16.79
N GLU A 65 10.06 5.78 -17.96
CA GLU A 65 9.47 4.55 -18.49
C GLU A 65 9.79 3.34 -17.58
N ILE A 66 11.09 3.19 -17.24
CA ILE A 66 11.55 2.11 -16.32
C ILE A 66 10.82 2.20 -14.98
N LEU A 67 10.80 3.37 -14.35
CA LEU A 67 10.16 3.57 -13.05
C LEU A 67 8.66 3.26 -13.11
N THR A 68 7.96 3.74 -14.12
CA THR A 68 6.53 3.48 -14.30
C THR A 68 6.26 1.98 -14.46
N ALA A 69 7.08 1.27 -15.24
CA ALA A 69 6.95 -0.17 -15.41
C ALA A 69 7.24 -0.95 -14.13
N MET A 70 8.24 -0.54 -13.34
CA MET A 70 8.56 -1.13 -12.05
C MET A 70 7.48 -0.87 -11.00
N LEU A 71 6.91 0.34 -10.96
CA LEU A 71 5.78 0.69 -10.08
C LEU A 71 4.55 -0.16 -10.42
N ARG A 72 4.29 -0.40 -11.71
CA ARG A 72 3.20 -1.28 -12.17
C ARG A 72 3.40 -2.72 -11.72
N GLU A 73 4.61 -3.27 -11.84
CA GLU A 73 4.90 -4.64 -11.38
C GLU A 73 4.71 -4.77 -9.86
N THR A 74 5.17 -3.77 -9.10
CA THR A 74 4.98 -3.74 -7.63
C THR A 74 3.49 -3.67 -7.28
N HIS A 75 2.72 -2.82 -7.98
CA HIS A 75 1.27 -2.74 -7.82
C HIS A 75 0.59 -4.10 -8.03
N LEU A 76 0.93 -4.83 -9.08
CA LEU A 76 0.35 -6.14 -9.38
C LEU A 76 0.61 -7.16 -8.25
N GLU A 77 1.81 -7.19 -7.70
CA GLU A 77 2.13 -8.12 -6.61
C GLU A 77 1.47 -7.73 -5.28
N VAL A 78 1.39 -6.42 -4.97
CA VAL A 78 0.66 -5.93 -3.79
C VAL A 78 -0.84 -6.23 -3.92
N SER A 79 -1.45 -5.97 -5.08
CA SER A 79 -2.87 -6.25 -5.35
C SER A 79 -3.22 -7.74 -5.18
N ARG A 80 -2.32 -8.65 -5.57
CA ARG A 80 -2.52 -10.10 -5.32
C ARG A 80 -2.61 -10.43 -3.84
N VAL A 81 -1.77 -9.80 -3.01
CA VAL A 81 -1.82 -9.99 -1.55
C VAL A 81 -3.10 -9.39 -0.99
N CYS A 82 -3.47 -8.16 -1.38
CA CYS A 82 -4.70 -7.51 -0.95
C CYS A 82 -5.94 -8.33 -1.31
N ARG A 83 -6.01 -8.86 -2.54
CA ARG A 83 -7.12 -9.73 -2.97
C ARG A 83 -7.31 -10.93 -2.05
N ARG A 84 -6.23 -11.60 -1.68
CA ARG A 84 -6.31 -12.75 -0.78
C ARG A 84 -6.74 -12.33 0.63
N VAL A 85 -6.20 -11.23 1.15
CA VAL A 85 -6.58 -10.68 2.46
C VAL A 85 -8.07 -10.34 2.46
N GLN A 86 -8.56 -9.64 1.44
CA GLN A 86 -9.97 -9.28 1.36
C GLN A 86 -10.89 -10.50 1.21
N ALA A 87 -10.47 -11.50 0.44
CA ALA A 87 -11.22 -12.75 0.34
C ALA A 87 -11.35 -13.46 1.70
N ASN A 88 -10.26 -13.48 2.48
CA ASN A 88 -10.27 -14.00 3.85
C ASN A 88 -11.18 -13.19 4.79
N ILE A 89 -11.17 -11.86 4.68
CA ILE A 89 -12.08 -11.00 5.45
C ILE A 89 -13.54 -11.29 5.08
N ASN A 90 -13.85 -11.43 3.79
CA ASN A 90 -15.18 -11.75 3.32
C ASN A 90 -15.63 -13.13 3.84
N GLU A 91 -14.76 -14.14 3.80
CA GLU A 91 -15.03 -15.48 4.32
C GLU A 91 -15.35 -15.43 5.83
N ILE A 92 -14.51 -14.78 6.64
CA ILE A 92 -14.72 -14.65 8.09
C ILE A 92 -16.04 -13.91 8.39
N ALA A 93 -16.38 -12.90 7.59
CA ALA A 93 -17.65 -12.18 7.72
C ALA A 93 -18.88 -12.97 7.18
N GLY A 94 -18.67 -14.18 6.61
CA GLY A 94 -19.70 -14.97 5.97
C GLY A 94 -20.27 -14.31 4.71
N LEU A 95 -19.40 -13.66 3.96
CA LEU A 95 -19.66 -12.95 2.69
C LEU A 95 -18.98 -13.65 1.51
N ASP A 96 -18.87 -14.99 1.56
CA ASP A 96 -18.05 -15.80 0.61
C ASP A 96 -18.48 -15.62 -0.85
N GLY A 97 -19.73 -15.19 -1.09
CA GLY A 97 -20.25 -14.91 -2.44
C GLY A 97 -19.85 -13.53 -2.99
N LEU A 98 -19.23 -12.66 -2.18
CA LEU A 98 -18.83 -11.34 -2.65
C LEU A 98 -17.45 -11.38 -3.31
N GLY A 99 -17.38 -10.75 -4.48
CA GLY A 99 -16.10 -10.52 -5.15
C GLY A 99 -15.21 -9.55 -4.37
N VAL A 100 -13.94 -9.55 -4.72
CA VAL A 100 -12.95 -8.60 -4.22
C VAL A 100 -12.72 -7.51 -5.26
N LEU A 101 -12.80 -6.25 -4.85
CA LEU A 101 -12.45 -5.12 -5.70
C LEU A 101 -10.95 -4.85 -5.61
N GLU A 102 -10.24 -5.16 -6.69
CA GLU A 102 -8.82 -4.86 -6.79
C GLU A 102 -8.61 -3.39 -7.16
N PRO A 103 -7.59 -2.72 -6.59
CA PRO A 103 -7.24 -1.37 -7.00
C PRO A 103 -6.74 -1.35 -8.44
N GLU A 104 -7.13 -0.34 -9.21
CA GLU A 104 -6.57 -0.11 -10.54
C GLU A 104 -5.19 0.54 -10.45
N PHE A 105 -4.32 0.23 -11.40
CA PHE A 105 -3.03 0.91 -11.48
C PHE A 105 -3.24 2.37 -11.85
N ASN A 106 -2.88 3.27 -10.95
CA ASN A 106 -2.96 4.71 -11.18
C ASN A 106 -1.75 5.18 -12.00
N GLN A 107 -1.93 5.25 -13.32
CA GLN A 107 -0.89 5.65 -14.27
C GLN A 107 -0.44 7.10 -14.05
N GLU A 108 -1.36 8.00 -13.73
CA GLU A 108 -1.05 9.42 -13.49
C GLU A 108 -0.17 9.59 -12.25
N ARG A 109 -0.54 8.93 -11.15
CA ARG A 109 0.26 8.93 -9.92
C ARG A 109 1.64 8.32 -10.15
N ALA A 110 1.72 7.20 -10.86
CA ALA A 110 3.00 6.57 -11.16
C ALA A 110 3.88 7.48 -12.02
N GLY A 111 3.32 8.15 -13.01
CA GLY A 111 4.00 9.15 -13.83
C GLY A 111 4.49 10.33 -12.99
N SER A 112 3.66 10.88 -12.10
CA SER A 112 4.06 11.97 -11.21
C SER A 112 5.22 11.58 -10.28
N ILE A 113 5.22 10.35 -9.76
CA ILE A 113 6.31 9.82 -8.93
C ILE A 113 7.58 9.64 -9.77
N ALA A 114 7.46 9.08 -10.97
CA ALA A 114 8.59 8.92 -11.87
C ALA A 114 9.20 10.29 -12.20
N THR A 115 8.39 11.29 -12.55
CA THR A 115 8.84 12.66 -12.79
C THR A 115 9.54 13.24 -11.55
N ALA A 116 8.93 13.13 -10.36
CA ALA A 116 9.54 13.63 -9.13
C ALA A 116 10.91 12.98 -8.83
N ILE A 117 11.07 11.70 -9.14
CA ILE A 117 12.35 11.00 -8.98
C ILE A 117 13.36 11.46 -10.02
N THR A 118 12.96 11.59 -11.29
CA THR A 118 13.86 12.00 -12.37
C THR A 118 14.34 13.44 -12.20
N ASP A 119 13.45 14.35 -11.81
CA ASP A 119 13.77 15.76 -11.57
C ASP A 119 14.68 15.93 -10.34
N SER A 120 14.56 15.01 -9.38
CA SER A 120 15.28 15.05 -8.12
C SER A 120 16.57 14.22 -8.10
N ALA A 121 16.85 13.44 -9.12
CA ALA A 121 17.92 12.43 -9.13
C ALA A 121 19.33 13.02 -8.86
N GLN A 122 19.52 14.31 -9.10
CA GLN A 122 20.81 15.00 -8.90
C GLN A 122 20.93 15.69 -7.53
N ASP A 123 19.82 16.09 -6.90
CA ASP A 123 19.83 17.02 -5.76
C ASP A 123 19.15 16.49 -4.48
N VAL A 124 18.48 15.34 -4.53
CA VAL A 124 17.65 14.86 -3.41
C VAL A 124 18.25 13.63 -2.75
N ALA A 125 18.14 13.61 -1.42
CA ALA A 125 18.58 12.46 -0.62
C ALA A 125 17.92 11.15 -1.08
N PRO A 126 18.68 10.05 -1.23
CA PRO A 126 18.17 8.74 -1.62
C PRO A 126 16.99 8.26 -0.76
N GLU A 127 16.94 8.71 0.50
CA GLU A 127 15.86 8.40 1.43
C GLU A 127 14.51 9.00 0.99
N TYR A 128 14.50 10.18 0.41
CA TYR A 128 13.26 10.77 -0.13
C TYR A 128 12.70 9.94 -1.29
N ILE A 129 13.56 9.52 -2.20
CA ILE A 129 13.19 8.63 -3.32
C ILE A 129 12.64 7.30 -2.78
N ARG A 130 13.34 6.70 -1.80
CA ARG A 130 12.86 5.51 -1.12
C ARG A 130 11.47 5.70 -0.53
N ASN A 131 11.25 6.81 0.17
CA ASN A 131 9.99 7.12 0.82
C ASN A 131 8.84 7.33 -0.18
N LEU A 132 9.08 7.97 -1.33
CA LEU A 132 8.09 8.08 -2.41
C LEU A 132 7.67 6.69 -2.93
N ILE A 133 8.63 5.82 -3.21
CA ILE A 133 8.42 4.48 -3.74
C ILE A 133 7.66 3.60 -2.73
N VAL A 134 8.12 3.59 -1.48
CA VAL A 134 7.49 2.79 -0.41
C VAL A 134 6.06 3.26 -0.16
N ASN A 135 5.84 4.56 -0.07
CA ASN A 135 4.50 5.12 0.10
C ASN A 135 3.56 4.79 -1.04
N ASN A 136 4.05 4.82 -2.29
CA ASN A 136 3.23 4.41 -3.42
C ASN A 136 2.81 2.94 -3.31
N SER A 137 3.71 2.08 -2.87
CA SER A 137 3.41 0.66 -2.68
C SER A 137 2.36 0.44 -1.59
N VAL A 138 2.48 1.15 -0.46
CA VAL A 138 1.51 1.06 0.65
C VAL A 138 0.15 1.66 0.28
N SER A 139 0.12 2.75 -0.48
CA SER A 139 -1.15 3.35 -0.90
C SER A 139 -2.00 2.45 -1.82
N ASN A 140 -1.42 1.43 -2.44
CA ASN A 140 -2.18 0.40 -3.14
C ASN A 140 -3.01 -0.46 -2.17
N VAL A 141 -2.50 -0.68 -0.96
CA VAL A 141 -3.24 -1.36 0.11
C VAL A 141 -4.39 -0.49 0.60
N ASP A 142 -4.13 0.80 0.84
CA ASP A 142 -5.16 1.75 1.27
C ASP A 142 -6.28 1.88 0.23
N GLU A 143 -5.93 1.90 -1.05
CA GLU A 143 -6.92 1.92 -2.13
C GLU A 143 -7.74 0.63 -2.19
N SER A 144 -7.12 -0.53 -1.89
CA SER A 144 -7.87 -1.79 -1.75
C SER A 144 -8.87 -1.72 -0.60
N ILE A 145 -8.47 -1.20 0.57
CA ILE A 145 -9.37 -0.97 1.71
C ILE A 145 -10.50 -0.01 1.30
N ARG A 146 -10.14 1.14 0.72
CA ARG A 146 -11.08 2.17 0.30
C ARG A 146 -12.18 1.62 -0.63
N ARG A 147 -11.81 0.85 -1.66
CA ARG A 147 -12.74 0.30 -2.63
C ARG A 147 -13.67 -0.76 -2.02
N ASN A 148 -13.13 -1.66 -1.23
CA ASN A 148 -13.91 -2.74 -0.63
C ASN A 148 -14.80 -2.23 0.51
N SER A 149 -14.34 -1.30 1.36
CA SER A 149 -15.16 -0.70 2.40
C SER A 149 -16.32 0.11 1.82
N SER A 150 -16.09 0.93 0.80
CA SER A 150 -17.14 1.64 0.08
C SER A 150 -18.19 0.72 -0.53
N ALA A 151 -17.76 -0.37 -1.18
CA ALA A 151 -18.66 -1.35 -1.77
C ALA A 151 -19.48 -2.08 -0.69
N HIS A 152 -18.88 -2.47 0.40
CA HIS A 152 -19.57 -3.15 1.50
C HIS A 152 -20.61 -2.24 2.16
N GLU A 153 -20.27 -0.98 2.42
CA GLU A 153 -21.21 -0.02 2.98
C GLU A 153 -22.38 0.24 2.01
N SER A 154 -22.12 0.37 0.70
CA SER A 154 -23.18 0.53 -0.31
C SER A 154 -24.14 -0.66 -0.39
N MET A 155 -23.71 -1.85 0.06
CA MET A 155 -24.55 -3.03 0.22
C MET A 155 -25.27 -3.10 1.58
N GLY A 156 -25.16 -2.05 2.40
CA GLY A 156 -25.76 -1.98 3.73
C GLY A 156 -25.01 -2.78 4.82
N LEU A 157 -23.78 -3.18 4.54
CA LEU A 157 -22.93 -3.82 5.54
C LEU A 157 -22.26 -2.73 6.42
N LYS A 158 -22.07 -3.04 7.69
CA LYS A 158 -21.32 -2.15 8.58
C LYS A 158 -19.83 -2.30 8.34
N VAL A 159 -19.17 -1.18 8.13
CA VAL A 159 -17.73 -1.09 7.96
C VAL A 159 -17.09 -0.50 9.21
N HIS A 160 -15.85 -0.90 9.50
CA HIS A 160 -15.05 -0.33 10.56
C HIS A 160 -13.65 -0.09 10.04
N ILE A 161 -13.27 1.17 9.94
CA ILE A 161 -12.00 1.64 9.39
C ILE A 161 -11.22 2.27 10.52
N VAL A 162 -9.99 1.82 10.73
CA VAL A 162 -9.11 2.35 11.78
C VAL A 162 -7.80 2.79 11.15
N ARG A 163 -7.42 4.03 11.39
CA ARG A 163 -6.09 4.54 11.08
C ARG A 163 -5.33 4.83 12.36
N LYS A 164 -4.14 4.25 12.49
CA LYS A 164 -3.23 4.47 13.59
C LYS A 164 -1.91 5.02 13.11
N TYR A 165 -1.41 6.02 13.81
CA TYR A 165 -0.06 6.51 13.62
C TYR A 165 0.94 5.47 14.16
N ASP A 166 1.96 5.17 13.36
CA ASP A 166 3.07 4.31 13.77
C ASP A 166 4.25 5.19 14.23
N HIS A 167 4.38 5.34 15.56
CA HIS A 167 5.46 6.09 16.19
C HIS A 167 6.86 5.51 15.88
N VAL A 168 6.93 4.26 15.40
CA VAL A 168 8.19 3.57 15.06
C VAL A 168 8.48 3.63 13.56
N GLY A 169 7.60 4.28 12.79
CA GLY A 169 7.63 4.30 11.34
C GLY A 169 8.88 4.93 10.73
N LEU A 170 8.81 5.30 9.46
CA LEU A 170 9.91 5.82 8.63
C LEU A 170 10.57 7.12 9.16
N HIS A 171 10.21 7.59 10.34
CA HIS A 171 10.67 8.86 10.90
C HIS A 171 11.96 8.78 11.75
N ASP A 172 12.60 7.62 11.90
CA ASP A 172 13.92 7.42 12.55
C ASP A 172 14.14 8.31 13.80
N GLY A 173 13.19 8.32 14.76
CA GLY A 173 13.31 9.08 16.01
C GLY A 173 13.10 10.59 15.88
N LYS A 174 12.55 11.09 14.77
CA LYS A 174 12.09 12.48 14.64
C LYS A 174 10.76 12.67 15.37
N GLU A 175 10.47 13.95 15.69
CA GLU A 175 9.21 14.34 16.32
C GLU A 175 7.99 13.76 15.61
N ASP A 176 6.94 13.47 16.37
CA ASP A 176 5.67 12.96 15.86
C ASP A 176 5.14 13.82 14.71
N CYS A 177 4.70 13.18 13.66
CA CYS A 177 4.17 13.88 12.50
C CYS A 177 2.75 14.37 12.78
N GLN A 178 2.59 15.67 13.02
CA GLN A 178 1.28 16.27 13.32
C GLN A 178 0.24 15.96 12.24
N TRP A 179 0.63 15.99 10.97
CA TRP A 179 -0.27 15.65 9.85
C TRP A 179 -0.83 14.22 9.95
N CYS A 180 -0.02 13.26 10.42
CA CYS A 180 -0.46 11.89 10.65
C CYS A 180 -1.35 11.76 11.88
N LEU A 181 -1.01 12.47 12.98
CA LEU A 181 -1.80 12.49 14.21
C LEU A 181 -3.19 13.10 13.99
N ASP A 182 -3.28 14.17 13.21
CA ASP A 182 -4.56 14.83 12.88
C ASP A 182 -5.51 13.92 12.08
N ARG A 183 -5.00 12.84 11.48
CA ARG A 183 -5.76 11.86 10.68
C ARG A 183 -5.85 10.48 11.32
N GLU A 184 -5.41 10.36 12.57
CA GLU A 184 -5.64 9.16 13.35
C GLU A 184 -7.11 9.09 13.75
N GLY A 185 -7.75 7.92 13.57
CA GLY A 185 -9.16 7.81 13.86
C GLY A 185 -9.70 6.39 13.74
N ASP A 186 -10.97 6.29 14.06
CA ASP A 186 -11.76 5.07 14.14
C ASP A 186 -13.17 5.42 13.64
N TRP A 187 -13.53 4.91 12.45
CA TRP A 187 -14.75 5.29 11.74
C TRP A 187 -15.62 4.06 11.48
N THR A 188 -16.92 4.23 11.70
CA THR A 188 -17.95 3.23 11.38
C THR A 188 -18.78 3.63 10.15
N ASP A 189 -18.39 4.71 9.48
CA ASP A 189 -18.97 5.27 8.27
C ASP A 189 -17.84 5.56 7.27
N TYR A 190 -17.99 5.06 6.04
CA TYR A 190 -16.96 5.23 5.00
C TYR A 190 -16.86 6.69 4.53
N ALA A 191 -17.99 7.38 4.41
CA ALA A 191 -17.98 8.76 3.92
C ALA A 191 -17.30 9.70 4.92
N GLU A 192 -17.50 9.47 6.22
CA GLU A 192 -16.80 10.19 7.29
C GLU A 192 -15.28 9.88 7.25
N ALA A 193 -14.88 8.60 7.17
CA ALA A 193 -13.47 8.22 7.03
C ALA A 193 -12.81 8.87 5.80
N LEU A 194 -13.52 8.95 4.68
CA LEU A 194 -13.04 9.60 3.46
C LEU A 194 -12.88 11.11 3.66
N ALA A 195 -13.86 11.78 4.26
CA ALA A 195 -13.83 13.22 4.50
C ALA A 195 -12.70 13.63 5.46
N ASP A 196 -12.40 12.80 6.46
CA ASP A 196 -11.31 13.01 7.43
C ASP A 196 -9.92 12.63 6.87
N GLY A 197 -9.84 12.18 5.62
CA GLY A 197 -8.57 11.83 4.98
C GLY A 197 -7.93 10.54 5.52
N ALA A 198 -8.72 9.58 5.98
CA ALA A 198 -8.24 8.31 6.53
C ALA A 198 -7.30 7.56 5.58
N PHE A 199 -7.50 7.70 4.26
CA PHE A 199 -6.73 7.01 3.23
C PHE A 199 -5.60 7.84 2.61
N GLU A 200 -5.40 9.06 3.07
CA GLU A 200 -4.36 9.94 2.56
C GLU A 200 -2.97 9.59 3.14
N ARG A 201 -1.93 9.82 2.34
CA ARG A 201 -0.53 9.66 2.77
C ARG A 201 0.34 10.79 2.27
N HIS A 202 1.34 11.13 3.06
CA HIS A 202 2.47 11.99 2.65
C HIS A 202 3.75 11.16 2.52
N PRO A 203 4.81 11.64 1.85
CA PRO A 203 6.10 10.94 1.80
C PRO A 203 6.62 10.63 3.21
N GLY A 204 7.02 9.38 3.46
CA GLY A 204 7.48 8.94 4.78
C GLY A 204 6.37 8.58 5.79
N CYS A 205 5.09 8.58 5.39
CA CYS A 205 3.99 8.19 6.26
C CYS A 205 4.09 6.72 6.70
N GLY A 206 4.14 6.48 8.02
CA GLY A 206 4.17 5.13 8.62
C GLY A 206 2.80 4.60 9.05
N CYS A 207 1.72 5.38 8.93
CA CYS A 207 0.40 5.00 9.44
C CYS A 207 -0.07 3.63 8.97
N LEU A 208 -0.70 2.90 9.89
CA LEU A 208 -1.37 1.65 9.62
C LEU A 208 -2.87 1.91 9.43
N ILE A 209 -3.43 1.43 8.32
CA ILE A 209 -4.88 1.46 8.08
C ILE A 209 -5.37 0.02 8.10
N THR A 210 -6.42 -0.24 8.88
CA THR A 210 -7.09 -1.54 8.95
C THR A 210 -8.57 -1.37 8.66
N TYR A 211 -9.20 -2.48 8.28
CA TYR A 211 -10.58 -2.52 7.91
C TYR A 211 -11.21 -3.83 8.35
N GLU A 212 -12.41 -3.74 8.88
CA GLU A 212 -13.26 -4.86 9.24
C GLU A 212 -14.66 -4.65 8.65
N VAL A 213 -15.35 -5.74 8.32
CA VAL A 213 -16.74 -5.72 7.88
C VAL A 213 -17.56 -6.71 8.70
N GLY A 214 -18.75 -6.31 9.13
CA GLY A 214 -19.66 -7.14 9.92
C GLY A 214 -21.03 -7.27 9.29
N LYS A 215 -21.70 -8.41 9.52
CA LYS A 215 -23.14 -8.55 9.32
C LYS A 215 -23.83 -7.69 10.38
N THR A 216 -24.80 -6.95 10.00
CA THR A 216 -25.61 -5.89 10.63
C THR A 216 -25.70 -5.77 12.17
N ARG A 217 -25.04 -6.56 12.99
CA ARG A 217 -25.02 -6.47 14.47
C ARG A 217 -23.88 -7.21 15.16
N THR A 218 -22.87 -7.67 14.42
CA THR A 218 -21.72 -8.37 15.03
C THR A 218 -20.43 -7.68 14.68
N TRP A 219 -19.67 -7.32 15.70
CA TRP A 219 -18.35 -6.71 15.55
C TRP A 219 -17.30 -7.59 16.18
N GLN A 220 -16.17 -7.70 15.53
CA GLN A 220 -15.01 -8.28 16.17
C GLN A 220 -14.44 -7.26 17.14
N ASN A 221 -14.39 -7.59 18.43
CA ASN A 221 -13.74 -6.73 19.40
C ASN A 221 -12.20 -6.84 19.24
N ARG A 222 -11.49 -5.86 19.80
CA ARG A 222 -10.01 -5.81 19.79
C ARG A 222 -9.32 -7.03 20.42
N ALA A 223 -10.04 -7.90 21.09
CA ALA A 223 -9.56 -9.13 21.71
C ALA A 223 -9.81 -10.38 20.86
N GLY A 224 -10.26 -10.23 19.61
CA GLY A 224 -10.41 -11.34 18.66
C GLY A 224 -11.73 -12.11 18.73
N GLY A 225 -12.75 -11.59 19.36
CA GLY A 225 -14.08 -12.20 19.40
C GLY A 225 -15.15 -11.33 18.73
N TRP A 226 -16.17 -11.95 18.13
CA TRP A 226 -17.36 -11.26 17.65
C TRP A 226 -18.33 -11.01 18.80
N GLN A 227 -18.82 -9.79 18.93
CA GLN A 227 -19.88 -9.45 19.89
C GLN A 227 -21.16 -9.11 19.14
N ASN A 228 -22.27 -9.69 19.60
CA ASN A 228 -23.60 -9.25 19.19
C ASN A 228 -23.92 -7.93 19.90
N LEU A 229 -24.21 -6.90 19.15
CA LEU A 229 -24.72 -5.61 19.66
C LEU A 229 -26.24 -5.68 19.80
#